data_31b30216dff5328da30904101fd6edbd
#
_entry.id   31b30216dff5328da30904101fd6edbd
#
_cell.length_a   1.000
_cell.length_b   1.000
_cell.length_c   1.000
_cell.angle_alpha   90.00
_cell.angle_beta   90.00
_cell.angle_gamma   90.00
#
_symmetry.space_group_name_H-M   'P 1'
#
loop_
_entity.id
_entity.type
_entity.pdbx_description
1 polymer ?
#
loop_
_entity_poly.entity_id
_entity_poly.type
_entity_poly.pdbx_seq_one_letter_code
_entity_poly.pdbx_strand_id
1 'polypeptide(L)'
;MSRGTSHRRRRHPHAPPPKGILSGEREPVFAFLPEEVQRNMQRRESESALVWDSFYPFAHAGISLRAWSSIRPLWGSPIPAEMEDRLVPYFWGLRVDGSPLEGLAEAAQAIAGREDRLEVDLYLKGDRVLVAVEAKTDGDPARCGRYEAGRCPEVHGGDAPCRYWEGVETFSRSLDFGARPEFALEESPSCARHYQLARTLLIVEYLGRAAGLEPHLCLLVPRRRWPALRALWEDFAERVHDDAQWRRLRVVAWEDLRSLKRRHP
;
A
#
# COMPACT_ATOMS: atom_id res chain seq x y z
N MET A 1 -10.86 -1.46 -45.60
CA MET A 1 -10.91 -0.10 -45.03
C MET A 1 -11.54 -0.19 -43.66
N SER A 2 -10.71 -0.35 -42.62
CA SER A 2 -11.16 -0.49 -41.22
C SER A 2 -11.05 0.87 -40.54
N ARG A 3 -12.16 1.44 -40.10
CA ARG A 3 -12.20 2.71 -39.36
C ARG A 3 -11.86 2.44 -37.89
N GLY A 4 -10.65 2.81 -37.48
CA GLY A 4 -10.26 2.82 -36.08
C GLY A 4 -11.07 3.84 -35.29
N THR A 5 -11.90 3.38 -34.37
CA THR A 5 -12.59 4.19 -33.39
C THR A 5 -11.64 4.55 -32.27
N SER A 6 -11.04 5.74 -32.37
CA SER A 6 -10.30 6.39 -31.29
C SER A 6 -11.25 6.65 -30.11
N HIS A 7 -11.17 5.85 -29.06
CA HIS A 7 -11.78 6.18 -27.78
C HIS A 7 -11.06 7.40 -27.17
N ARG A 8 -11.52 8.60 -27.49
CA ARG A 8 -11.21 9.80 -26.69
C ARG A 8 -11.72 9.55 -25.25
N ARG A 9 -10.80 9.24 -24.32
CA ARG A 9 -11.09 9.34 -22.88
C ARG A 9 -11.66 10.74 -22.63
N ARG A 10 -12.93 10.82 -22.23
CA ARG A 10 -13.55 12.05 -21.76
C ARG A 10 -12.76 12.51 -20.54
N ARG A 11 -12.01 13.61 -20.67
CA ARG A 11 -11.44 14.31 -19.52
C ARG A 11 -12.63 14.77 -18.69
N HIS A 12 -12.84 14.15 -17.53
CA HIS A 12 -13.77 14.67 -16.54
C HIS A 12 -13.28 16.06 -16.11
N PRO A 13 -14.20 17.01 -15.91
CA PRO A 13 -13.82 18.31 -15.37
C PRO A 13 -13.10 18.10 -14.04
N HIS A 14 -11.96 18.77 -13.87
CA HIS A 14 -11.13 18.66 -12.68
C HIS A 14 -11.99 18.83 -11.42
N ALA A 15 -12.04 17.79 -10.58
CA ALA A 15 -12.63 17.95 -9.27
C ALA A 15 -11.85 19.05 -8.53
N PRO A 16 -12.53 19.95 -7.81
CA PRO A 16 -11.83 20.96 -7.04
C PRO A 16 -10.91 20.29 -6.03
N PRO A 17 -9.71 20.87 -5.77
CA PRO A 17 -8.78 20.30 -4.80
C PRO A 17 -9.46 20.12 -3.44
N PRO A 18 -9.08 19.08 -2.67
CA PRO A 18 -9.71 18.80 -1.39
C PRO A 18 -9.53 19.94 -0.39
N LYS A 19 -10.62 20.47 0.15
CA LYS A 19 -10.64 21.60 1.09
C LYS A 19 -9.93 21.34 2.44
N GLY A 20 -9.54 20.10 2.72
CA GLY A 20 -8.89 19.71 3.97
C GLY A 20 -7.37 19.69 3.91
N ILE A 21 -6.77 19.87 2.74
CA ILE A 21 -5.33 19.82 2.55
C ILE A 21 -4.73 21.19 2.92
N LEU A 22 -3.71 21.16 3.75
CA LEU A 22 -3.02 22.35 4.22
C LEU A 22 -1.97 22.86 3.22
N SER A 23 -1.46 22.00 2.34
CA SER A 23 -0.37 22.28 1.41
C SER A 23 -0.56 21.54 0.08
N GLY A 24 -0.08 22.11 -1.03
CA GLY A 24 -0.02 21.41 -2.31
C GLY A 24 -1.34 21.25 -3.05
N GLU A 25 -2.37 22.01 -2.73
CA GLU A 25 -3.70 21.93 -3.38
C GLU A 25 -3.67 22.10 -4.91
N ARG A 26 -2.60 22.62 -5.45
CA ARG A 26 -2.42 22.89 -6.89
C ARG A 26 -1.57 21.85 -7.60
N GLU A 27 -1.12 20.83 -6.89
CA GLU A 27 -0.27 19.80 -7.50
C GLU A 27 -1.02 19.02 -8.59
N PRO A 28 -0.36 18.73 -9.71
CA PRO A 28 -0.99 18.04 -10.84
C PRO A 28 -1.58 16.68 -10.51
N VAL A 29 -1.05 15.99 -9.51
CA VAL A 29 -1.52 14.67 -9.07
C VAL A 29 -3.02 14.62 -8.79
N PHE A 30 -3.63 15.69 -8.29
CA PHE A 30 -5.06 15.73 -7.98
C PHE A 30 -5.97 15.49 -9.21
N ALA A 31 -5.48 15.75 -10.42
CA ALA A 31 -6.21 15.43 -11.64
C ALA A 31 -6.28 13.91 -11.95
N PHE A 32 -5.46 13.11 -11.27
CA PHE A 32 -5.29 11.67 -11.54
C PHE A 32 -5.70 10.80 -10.35
N LEU A 33 -5.80 11.36 -9.13
CA LEU A 33 -6.21 10.60 -7.95
C LEU A 33 -7.65 10.07 -8.10
N PRO A 34 -7.93 8.85 -7.59
CA PRO A 34 -9.30 8.32 -7.53
C PRO A 34 -10.24 9.27 -6.78
N GLU A 35 -11.48 9.38 -7.25
CA GLU A 35 -12.49 10.23 -6.60
C GLU A 35 -12.71 9.88 -5.13
N GLU A 36 -12.61 8.61 -4.78
CA GLU A 36 -12.73 8.14 -3.40
C GLU A 36 -11.63 8.70 -2.51
N VAL A 37 -10.38 8.66 -2.98
CA VAL A 37 -9.23 9.26 -2.28
C VAL A 37 -9.46 10.76 -2.08
N GLN A 38 -9.83 11.48 -3.14
CA GLN A 38 -10.11 12.92 -3.08
C GLN A 38 -11.26 13.24 -2.11
N ARG A 39 -12.30 12.42 -2.08
CA ARG A 39 -13.41 12.55 -1.14
C ARG A 39 -12.97 12.31 0.31
N ASN A 40 -12.15 11.29 0.54
CA ASN A 40 -11.60 11.01 1.87
C ASN A 40 -10.70 12.14 2.36
N MET A 41 -9.90 12.73 1.49
CA MET A 41 -9.03 13.87 1.83
C MET A 41 -9.80 15.14 2.26
N GLN A 42 -11.11 15.25 1.99
CA GLN A 42 -11.94 16.34 2.53
C GLN A 42 -12.08 16.27 4.06
N ARG A 43 -11.76 15.15 4.68
CA ARG A 43 -11.79 14.95 6.12
C ARG A 43 -10.36 14.97 6.65
N ARG A 44 -10.01 15.97 7.45
CA ARG A 44 -8.64 16.15 7.99
C ARG A 44 -8.11 14.94 8.75
N GLU A 45 -8.99 14.16 9.37
CA GLU A 45 -8.65 13.00 10.20
C GLU A 45 -8.65 11.69 9.40
N SER A 46 -8.95 11.73 8.10
CA SER A 46 -8.93 10.54 7.26
C SER A 46 -7.49 10.06 7.03
N GLU A 47 -7.35 8.77 6.77
CA GLU A 47 -6.07 8.15 6.40
C GLU A 47 -5.42 8.88 5.23
N SER A 48 -6.21 9.17 4.18
CA SER A 48 -5.72 9.85 2.98
C SER A 48 -5.19 11.26 3.28
N ALA A 49 -5.91 12.06 4.07
CA ALA A 49 -5.45 13.41 4.43
C ALA A 49 -4.17 13.35 5.29
N LEU A 50 -4.11 12.43 6.25
CA LEU A 50 -2.94 12.27 7.11
C LEU A 50 -1.71 11.76 6.37
N VAL A 51 -1.88 10.84 5.41
CA VAL A 51 -0.80 10.40 4.52
C VAL A 51 -0.27 11.60 3.73
N TRP A 52 -1.16 12.32 3.08
CA TRP A 52 -0.77 13.51 2.31
C TRP A 52 -0.03 14.53 3.18
N ASP A 53 -0.64 15.02 4.24
CA ASP A 53 -0.07 16.05 5.12
C ASP A 53 1.25 15.63 5.77
N SER A 54 1.44 14.33 5.99
CA SER A 54 2.66 13.80 6.60
C SER A 54 3.82 13.72 5.62
N PHE A 55 3.55 13.38 4.36
CA PHE A 55 4.59 13.09 3.38
C PHE A 55 4.74 14.14 2.28
N TYR A 56 3.74 14.98 2.05
CA TYR A 56 3.83 16.06 1.07
C TYR A 56 5.03 17.02 1.29
N PRO A 57 5.43 17.39 2.52
CA PRO A 57 6.64 18.20 2.72
C PRO A 57 7.91 17.62 2.11
N PHE A 58 7.93 16.33 1.83
CA PHE A 58 9.06 15.62 1.23
C PHE A 58 8.86 15.29 -0.25
N ALA A 59 7.74 15.70 -0.85
CA ALA A 59 7.33 15.29 -2.18
C ALA A 59 8.35 15.63 -3.28
N HIS A 60 9.04 16.76 -3.15
CA HIS A 60 10.03 17.24 -4.13
C HIS A 60 11.47 16.85 -3.77
N ALA A 61 11.82 16.89 -2.49
CA ALA A 61 13.19 16.66 -2.03
C ALA A 61 13.48 15.21 -1.61
N GLY A 62 12.43 14.42 -1.41
CA GLY A 62 12.53 13.07 -0.82
C GLY A 62 12.85 13.09 0.68
N ILE A 63 12.72 11.93 1.31
CA ILE A 63 13.09 11.67 2.71
C ILE A 63 14.47 11.01 2.70
N SER A 64 15.44 11.54 3.47
CA SER A 64 16.71 10.81 3.66
C SER A 64 16.43 9.45 4.30
N LEU A 65 16.97 8.37 3.72
CA LEU A 65 16.85 7.02 4.28
C LEU A 65 17.39 6.98 5.72
N ARG A 66 18.49 7.69 6.03
CA ARG A 66 19.01 7.81 7.39
C ARG A 66 18.01 8.45 8.36
N ALA A 67 17.27 9.46 7.91
CA ALA A 67 16.22 10.08 8.72
C ALA A 67 15.05 9.11 8.96
N TRP A 68 14.62 8.41 7.91
CA TRP A 68 13.60 7.37 8.03
C TRP A 68 14.04 6.24 8.96
N SER A 69 15.25 5.74 8.81
CA SER A 69 15.83 4.68 9.64
C SER A 69 16.04 5.07 11.11
N SER A 70 16.08 6.37 11.40
CA SER A 70 16.14 6.85 12.78
C SER A 70 14.82 6.73 13.55
N ILE A 71 13.72 6.43 12.85
CA ILE A 71 12.43 6.14 13.48
C ILE A 71 12.51 4.74 14.09
N ARG A 72 12.25 4.65 15.40
CA ARG A 72 12.17 3.36 16.08
C ARG A 72 10.80 2.73 15.80
N PRO A 73 10.72 1.58 15.09
CA PRO A 73 9.44 0.94 14.85
C PRO A 73 8.77 0.46 16.14
N LEU A 74 7.45 0.35 16.14
CA LEU A 74 6.67 -0.32 17.18
C LEU A 74 6.87 -1.84 17.12
N TRP A 75 7.13 -2.35 15.91
CA TRP A 75 7.43 -3.75 15.63
C TRP A 75 8.39 -3.85 14.42
N GLY A 76 9.23 -4.87 14.44
CA GLY A 76 10.27 -5.07 13.42
C GLY A 76 11.52 -4.22 13.67
N SER A 77 12.43 -4.18 12.69
CA SER A 77 13.69 -3.44 12.77
C SER A 77 13.66 -2.21 11.86
N PRO A 78 14.40 -1.14 12.17
CA PRO A 78 14.62 -0.05 11.23
C PRO A 78 15.23 -0.56 9.91
N ILE A 79 15.01 0.14 8.81
CA ILE A 79 15.76 -0.13 7.57
C ILE A 79 17.22 0.22 7.81
N PRO A 80 18.19 -0.65 7.49
CA PRO A 80 19.60 -0.31 7.65
C PRO A 80 19.97 0.96 6.88
N ALA A 81 20.61 1.91 7.56
CA ALA A 81 20.94 3.22 7.01
C ALA A 81 22.39 3.31 6.49
N GLU A 82 22.96 2.19 6.09
CA GLU A 82 24.35 2.14 5.61
C GLU A 82 24.59 2.87 4.28
N MET A 83 23.51 3.33 3.66
CA MET A 83 23.54 3.99 2.37
C MET A 83 22.87 5.36 2.44
N GLU A 84 23.49 6.34 1.79
CA GLU A 84 22.81 7.60 1.48
C GLU A 84 21.82 7.33 0.34
N ASP A 85 20.53 7.34 0.66
CA ASP A 85 19.45 7.21 -0.30
C ASP A 85 18.36 8.22 0.04
N ARG A 86 17.61 8.64 -0.97
CA ARG A 86 16.47 9.55 -0.83
C ARG A 86 15.21 8.85 -1.29
N LEU A 87 14.30 8.69 -0.37
CA LEU A 87 13.01 8.06 -0.60
C LEU A 87 12.01 9.08 -1.13
N VAL A 88 11.65 8.99 -2.40
CA VAL A 88 10.66 9.85 -3.05
C VAL A 88 9.25 9.31 -2.82
N PRO A 89 8.31 10.12 -2.29
CA PRO A 89 6.93 9.71 -2.09
C PRO A 89 6.15 9.58 -3.41
N TYR A 90 5.40 8.47 -3.53
CA TYR A 90 4.38 8.22 -4.54
C TYR A 90 3.04 7.98 -3.83
N PHE A 91 2.17 8.95 -3.86
CA PHE A 91 0.86 8.91 -3.22
C PHE A 91 -0.11 8.09 -4.07
N TRP A 92 -0.63 7.01 -3.54
CA TRP A 92 -1.47 6.06 -4.31
C TRP A 92 -0.84 5.65 -5.65
N GLY A 93 0.48 5.51 -5.65
CA GLY A 93 1.25 5.15 -6.83
C GLY A 93 1.59 6.30 -7.78
N LEU A 94 1.31 7.56 -7.42
CA LEU A 94 1.57 8.75 -8.23
C LEU A 94 2.50 9.74 -7.50
N ARG A 95 3.44 10.32 -8.21
CA ARG A 95 4.17 11.50 -7.73
C ARG A 95 3.28 12.73 -7.76
N VAL A 96 3.71 13.79 -7.10
CA VAL A 96 2.98 15.07 -7.07
C VAL A 96 2.80 15.70 -8.46
N ASP A 97 3.70 15.43 -9.40
CA ASP A 97 3.59 15.85 -10.81
C ASP A 97 2.61 14.99 -11.64
N GLY A 98 2.01 13.96 -11.02
CA GLY A 98 1.07 13.03 -11.65
C GLY A 98 1.74 11.86 -12.37
N SER A 99 3.08 11.75 -12.35
CA SER A 99 3.78 10.61 -12.96
C SER A 99 3.57 9.35 -12.12
N PRO A 100 3.26 8.19 -12.75
CA PRO A 100 3.03 6.93 -12.05
C PRO A 100 4.34 6.30 -11.57
N LEU A 101 4.26 5.49 -10.52
CA LEU A 101 5.32 4.58 -10.12
C LEU A 101 5.50 3.53 -11.23
N GLU A 102 6.71 3.47 -11.77
CA GLU A 102 7.08 2.54 -12.84
C GLU A 102 6.82 1.08 -12.44
N GLY A 103 6.25 0.29 -13.34
CA GLY A 103 5.92 -1.13 -13.13
C GLY A 103 4.66 -1.38 -12.31
N LEU A 104 4.00 -0.33 -11.79
CA LEU A 104 2.87 -0.50 -10.89
C LEU A 104 1.62 -1.06 -11.57
N ALA A 105 1.35 -0.66 -12.81
CA ALA A 105 0.24 -1.19 -13.59
C ALA A 105 0.44 -2.68 -13.91
N GLU A 106 1.66 -3.06 -14.26
CA GLU A 106 2.06 -4.45 -14.51
C GLU A 106 1.95 -5.30 -13.25
N ALA A 107 2.39 -4.78 -12.09
CA ALA A 107 2.26 -5.45 -10.80
C ALA A 107 0.77 -5.66 -10.44
N ALA A 108 -0.05 -4.64 -10.60
CA ALA A 108 -1.49 -4.72 -10.34
C ALA A 108 -2.18 -5.73 -11.26
N GLN A 109 -1.82 -5.75 -12.55
CA GLN A 109 -2.33 -6.72 -13.50
C GLN A 109 -1.88 -8.14 -13.16
N ALA A 110 -0.61 -8.34 -12.83
CA ALA A 110 -0.07 -9.65 -12.50
C ALA A 110 -0.71 -10.24 -11.24
N ILE A 111 -0.87 -9.41 -10.20
CA ILE A 111 -1.33 -9.85 -8.88
C ILE A 111 -2.85 -9.85 -8.78
N ALA A 112 -3.50 -8.74 -9.14
CA ALA A 112 -4.93 -8.54 -8.95
C ALA A 112 -5.78 -8.73 -10.22
N GLY A 113 -5.16 -8.81 -11.41
CA GLY A 113 -5.87 -8.87 -12.69
C GLY A 113 -6.59 -7.58 -13.05
N ARG A 114 -6.16 -6.45 -12.52
CA ARG A 114 -6.75 -5.13 -12.73
C ARG A 114 -5.66 -4.09 -12.81
N GLU A 115 -5.72 -3.23 -13.82
CA GLU A 115 -4.76 -2.13 -14.00
C GLU A 115 -5.07 -0.90 -13.13
N ASP A 116 -6.33 -0.75 -12.67
CA ASP A 116 -6.90 0.52 -12.23
C ASP A 116 -7.18 0.64 -10.73
N ARG A 117 -6.87 -0.37 -9.93
CA ARG A 117 -7.12 -0.32 -8.47
C ARG A 117 -5.89 -0.63 -7.65
N LEU A 118 -5.16 0.43 -7.41
CA LEU A 118 -4.04 0.44 -6.49
C LEU A 118 -4.52 1.03 -5.18
N GLU A 119 -4.52 0.20 -4.15
CA GLU A 119 -5.07 0.54 -2.83
C GLU A 119 -3.96 0.77 -1.79
N VAL A 120 -2.68 0.81 -2.21
CA VAL A 120 -1.57 1.15 -1.32
C VAL A 120 -1.51 2.67 -1.14
N ASP A 121 -1.55 3.12 0.10
CA ASP A 121 -1.66 4.55 0.42
C ASP A 121 -0.43 5.34 -0.02
N LEU A 122 0.77 4.76 0.13
CA LEU A 122 2.01 5.44 -0.21
C LEU A 122 3.11 4.44 -0.57
N TYR A 123 3.90 4.79 -1.59
CA TYR A 123 5.20 4.17 -1.80
C TYR A 123 6.30 5.20 -1.55
N LEU A 124 7.40 4.75 -0.95
CA LEU A 124 8.62 5.53 -0.81
C LEU A 124 9.70 4.82 -1.64
N LYS A 125 10.07 5.40 -2.78
CA LYS A 125 11.04 4.80 -3.71
C LYS A 125 12.38 5.52 -3.61
N GLY A 126 13.41 4.76 -3.29
CA GLY A 126 14.82 5.16 -3.38
C GLY A 126 15.53 4.47 -4.54
N ASP A 127 16.86 4.59 -4.55
CA ASP A 127 17.70 3.93 -5.55
C ASP A 127 17.93 2.44 -5.24
N ARG A 128 17.74 2.02 -3.98
CA ARG A 128 17.97 0.65 -3.51
C ARG A 128 16.79 0.04 -2.77
N VAL A 129 15.91 0.85 -2.23
CA VAL A 129 14.77 0.39 -1.42
C VAL A 129 13.45 0.90 -1.99
N LEU A 130 12.44 0.07 -1.85
CA LEU A 130 11.05 0.41 -2.11
C LEU A 130 10.21 0.06 -0.87
N VAL A 131 9.60 1.06 -0.25
CA VAL A 131 8.75 0.86 0.93
C VAL A 131 7.29 1.07 0.52
N ALA A 132 6.44 0.05 0.62
CA ALA A 132 5.00 0.22 0.59
C ALA A 132 4.50 0.54 2.00
N VAL A 133 3.69 1.58 2.13
CA VAL A 133 3.12 2.03 3.40
C VAL A 133 1.62 1.92 3.32
N GLU A 134 1.06 1.09 4.20
CA GLU A 134 -0.38 1.05 4.50
C GLU A 134 -0.63 1.87 5.76
N ALA A 135 -1.59 2.77 5.69
CA ALA A 135 -1.92 3.68 6.77
C ALA A 135 -3.26 3.31 7.41
N LYS A 136 -3.31 3.33 8.72
CA LYS A 136 -4.55 3.17 9.49
C LYS A 136 -4.64 4.23 10.57
N THR A 137 -5.78 4.88 10.67
CA THR A 137 -6.10 5.81 11.76
C THR A 137 -6.99 5.16 12.80
N ASP A 138 -8.03 4.50 12.30
CA ASP A 138 -8.99 3.72 13.07
C ASP A 138 -9.32 2.45 12.26
N GLY A 139 -9.75 1.40 12.93
CA GLY A 139 -10.03 0.11 12.27
C GLY A 139 -8.78 -0.72 11.98
N ASP A 140 -9.01 -1.84 11.33
CA ASP A 140 -8.02 -2.85 10.99
C ASP A 140 -7.71 -2.78 9.48
N PRO A 141 -6.60 -3.38 9.01
CA PRO A 141 -6.37 -3.61 7.60
C PRO A 141 -7.57 -4.31 6.95
N ALA A 142 -7.93 -3.89 5.74
CA ALA A 142 -9.14 -4.36 5.09
C ALA A 142 -9.08 -5.87 4.81
N ARG A 143 -10.20 -6.53 5.08
CA ARG A 143 -10.43 -7.93 4.74
C ARG A 143 -10.78 -8.10 3.27
N CYS A 144 -10.80 -9.33 2.79
CA CYS A 144 -11.19 -9.62 1.42
C CYS A 144 -12.66 -9.26 1.16
N GLY A 145 -12.89 -8.23 0.36
CA GLY A 145 -14.25 -7.76 0.05
C GLY A 145 -15.12 -8.78 -0.67
N ARG A 146 -14.53 -9.75 -1.39
CA ARG A 146 -15.30 -10.86 -1.96
C ARG A 146 -15.78 -11.82 -0.88
N TYR A 147 -14.95 -12.10 0.11
CA TYR A 147 -15.32 -12.93 1.25
C TYR A 147 -16.43 -12.25 2.08
N GLU A 148 -16.24 -11.00 2.46
CA GLU A 148 -17.22 -10.22 3.22
C GLU A 148 -18.58 -10.11 2.52
N ALA A 149 -18.58 -10.06 1.20
CA ALA A 149 -19.79 -10.00 0.39
C ALA A 149 -20.41 -11.39 0.06
N GLY A 150 -19.92 -12.48 0.66
CA GLY A 150 -20.40 -13.83 0.35
C GLY A 150 -20.14 -14.29 -1.09
N ARG A 151 -19.09 -13.75 -1.75
CA ARG A 151 -18.76 -14.03 -3.15
C ARG A 151 -17.35 -14.59 -3.33
N CYS A 152 -16.75 -15.10 -2.27
CA CYS A 152 -15.46 -15.79 -2.36
C CYS A 152 -15.66 -17.10 -3.13
N PRO A 153 -15.01 -17.31 -4.28
CA PRO A 153 -15.23 -18.53 -5.08
C PRO A 153 -14.77 -19.79 -4.34
N GLU A 154 -13.78 -19.68 -3.47
CA GLU A 154 -13.23 -20.81 -2.72
C GLU A 154 -14.16 -21.29 -1.60
N VAL A 155 -14.92 -20.38 -0.99
CA VAL A 155 -15.76 -20.66 0.19
C VAL A 155 -17.25 -20.69 -0.15
N HIS A 156 -17.70 -19.83 -1.06
CA HIS A 156 -19.11 -19.66 -1.36
C HIS A 156 -19.52 -20.25 -2.73
N GLY A 157 -18.55 -20.77 -3.47
CA GLY A 157 -18.75 -21.23 -4.84
C GLY A 157 -18.77 -20.08 -5.87
N GLY A 158 -18.27 -20.37 -7.06
CA GLY A 158 -18.25 -19.41 -8.17
C GLY A 158 -17.63 -20.05 -9.41
N ASP A 159 -17.94 -19.47 -10.58
CA ASP A 159 -17.51 -20.00 -11.86
C ASP A 159 -16.00 -19.85 -12.13
N ALA A 160 -15.32 -18.97 -11.40
CA ALA A 160 -13.91 -18.72 -11.59
C ALA A 160 -13.17 -18.74 -10.23
N PRO A 161 -12.03 -19.44 -10.16
CA PRO A 161 -11.24 -19.54 -8.94
C PRO A 161 -10.67 -18.19 -8.50
N CYS A 162 -10.24 -18.13 -7.25
CA CYS A 162 -9.60 -16.94 -6.71
C CYS A 162 -8.19 -16.78 -7.31
N ARG A 163 -7.97 -15.70 -8.03
CA ARG A 163 -6.70 -15.40 -8.71
C ARG A 163 -5.49 -15.47 -7.77
N TYR A 164 -5.62 -15.07 -6.52
CA TYR A 164 -4.53 -15.13 -5.54
C TYR A 164 -4.09 -16.55 -5.18
N TRP A 165 -4.91 -17.56 -5.48
CA TRP A 165 -4.56 -18.97 -5.32
C TRP A 165 -4.06 -19.64 -6.62
N GLU A 166 -4.27 -19.00 -7.77
CA GLU A 166 -3.94 -19.58 -9.08
C GLU A 166 -3.04 -18.68 -9.95
N GLY A 167 -2.83 -17.43 -9.57
CA GLY A 167 -2.01 -16.49 -10.33
C GLY A 167 -0.51 -16.79 -10.27
N VAL A 168 0.26 -16.10 -11.10
CA VAL A 168 1.74 -16.18 -11.11
C VAL A 168 2.32 -15.78 -9.76
N GLU A 169 1.78 -14.73 -9.16
CA GLU A 169 2.12 -14.27 -7.80
C GLU A 169 0.98 -14.63 -6.86
N THR A 170 0.95 -15.88 -6.42
CA THR A 170 -0.07 -16.40 -5.50
C THR A 170 0.30 -16.14 -4.05
N PHE A 171 -0.69 -16.17 -3.16
CA PHE A 171 -0.43 -16.11 -1.73
C PHE A 171 0.56 -17.19 -1.26
N SER A 172 0.44 -18.40 -1.77
CA SER A 172 1.29 -19.53 -1.40
C SER A 172 2.77 -19.38 -1.77
N ARG A 173 3.16 -18.39 -2.58
CA ARG A 173 4.58 -18.14 -2.89
C ARG A 173 5.31 -17.37 -1.79
N SER A 174 4.62 -16.43 -1.18
CA SER A 174 5.22 -15.53 -0.19
C SER A 174 4.65 -15.72 1.21
N LEU A 175 3.48 -16.39 1.32
CA LEU A 175 2.70 -16.48 2.55
C LEU A 175 2.18 -17.90 2.80
N ASP A 176 2.34 -18.38 4.04
CA ASP A 176 1.70 -19.61 4.52
C ASP A 176 0.30 -19.33 5.07
N PHE A 177 -0.68 -19.35 4.21
CA PHE A 177 -2.10 -19.33 4.61
C PHE A 177 -2.70 -20.73 4.81
N GLY A 178 -1.87 -21.77 4.80
CA GLY A 178 -2.30 -23.15 4.87
C GLY A 178 -2.88 -23.64 3.53
N ALA A 179 -3.78 -24.60 3.62
CA ALA A 179 -4.48 -25.10 2.45
C ALA A 179 -5.40 -24.04 1.84
N ARG A 180 -5.65 -24.13 0.53
CA ARG A 180 -6.66 -23.33 -0.14
C ARG A 180 -8.00 -23.53 0.57
N PRO A 181 -8.76 -22.46 0.87
CA PRO A 181 -10.04 -22.59 1.55
C PRO A 181 -11.01 -23.48 0.77
N GLU A 182 -11.77 -24.28 1.49
CA GLU A 182 -12.84 -25.11 0.93
C GLU A 182 -14.21 -24.55 1.32
N PHE A 183 -15.25 -25.12 0.71
CA PHE A 183 -16.63 -24.74 1.01
C PHE A 183 -16.97 -24.90 2.49
N ALA A 184 -17.81 -23.99 3.00
CA ALA A 184 -18.43 -24.08 4.33
C ALA A 184 -17.47 -23.96 5.53
N LEU A 185 -16.44 -23.15 5.44
CA LEU A 185 -15.64 -22.80 6.61
C LEU A 185 -16.46 -21.93 7.59
N GLU A 186 -16.49 -22.32 8.86
CA GLU A 186 -17.14 -21.54 9.92
C GLU A 186 -16.35 -20.29 10.26
N GLU A 187 -15.01 -20.33 10.15
CA GLU A 187 -14.12 -19.22 10.42
C GLU A 187 -13.63 -18.53 9.14
N SER A 188 -13.38 -17.23 9.27
CA SER A 188 -12.78 -16.46 8.18
C SER A 188 -11.38 -16.99 7.84
N PRO A 189 -11.11 -17.42 6.60
CA PRO A 189 -9.82 -17.96 6.23
C PRO A 189 -8.73 -16.90 6.33
N SER A 190 -7.50 -17.32 6.61
CA SER A 190 -6.34 -16.42 6.79
C SER A 190 -6.11 -15.49 5.60
N CYS A 191 -6.29 -15.97 4.37
CA CYS A 191 -6.19 -15.17 3.15
C CYS A 191 -7.24 -14.05 3.09
N ALA A 192 -8.42 -14.25 3.65
CA ALA A 192 -9.44 -13.20 3.73
C ALA A 192 -9.17 -12.21 4.86
N ARG A 193 -8.68 -12.70 6.00
CA ARG A 193 -8.37 -11.89 7.19
C ARG A 193 -7.21 -10.93 6.93
N HIS A 194 -6.17 -11.38 6.25
CA HIS A 194 -4.93 -10.62 6.00
C HIS A 194 -4.86 -10.04 4.58
N TYR A 195 -5.99 -9.97 3.88
CA TYR A 195 -6.03 -9.67 2.45
C TYR A 195 -5.27 -8.41 2.04
N GLN A 196 -5.49 -7.28 2.72
CA GLN A 196 -4.85 -6.01 2.37
C GLN A 196 -3.32 -6.11 2.53
N LEU A 197 -2.85 -6.58 3.68
CA LEU A 197 -1.41 -6.71 3.96
C LEU A 197 -0.72 -7.68 3.00
N ALA A 198 -1.36 -8.82 2.75
CA ALA A 198 -0.85 -9.84 1.83
C ALA A 198 -0.73 -9.30 0.40
N ARG A 199 -1.76 -8.60 -0.08
CA ARG A 199 -1.77 -8.01 -1.41
C ARG A 199 -0.69 -6.93 -1.55
N THR A 200 -0.56 -6.06 -0.55
CA THR A 200 0.47 -5.02 -0.56
C THR A 200 1.87 -5.61 -0.53
N LEU A 201 2.09 -6.67 0.24
CA LEU A 201 3.36 -7.41 0.24
C LEU A 201 3.67 -7.96 -1.15
N LEU A 202 2.74 -8.66 -1.80
CA LEU A 202 2.93 -9.20 -3.15
C LEU A 202 3.26 -8.10 -4.18
N ILE A 203 2.56 -6.96 -4.11
CA ILE A 203 2.79 -5.84 -5.03
C ILE A 203 4.19 -5.25 -4.83
N VAL A 204 4.58 -4.96 -3.58
CA VAL A 204 5.90 -4.37 -3.34
C VAL A 204 7.05 -5.32 -3.66
N GLU A 205 6.86 -6.62 -3.49
CA GLU A 205 7.83 -7.64 -3.89
C GLU A 205 7.97 -7.77 -5.41
N TYR A 206 6.84 -7.74 -6.12
CA TYR A 206 6.85 -7.74 -7.58
C TYR A 206 7.63 -6.54 -8.11
N LEU A 207 7.30 -5.34 -7.62
CA LEU A 207 7.95 -4.09 -8.00
C LEU A 207 9.44 -4.08 -7.63
N GLY A 208 9.77 -4.50 -6.42
CA GLY A 208 11.15 -4.57 -5.95
C GLY A 208 12.00 -5.51 -6.82
N ARG A 209 11.48 -6.68 -7.12
CA ARG A 209 12.15 -7.67 -7.99
C ARG A 209 12.34 -7.13 -9.41
N ALA A 210 11.31 -6.51 -9.99
CA ALA A 210 11.36 -5.97 -11.35
C ALA A 210 12.36 -4.81 -11.46
N ALA A 211 12.49 -3.98 -10.42
CA ALA A 211 13.36 -2.81 -10.42
C ALA A 211 14.74 -3.05 -9.77
N GLY A 212 15.01 -4.25 -9.23
CA GLY A 212 16.25 -4.53 -8.49
C GLY A 212 16.33 -3.78 -7.15
N LEU A 213 15.18 -3.45 -6.54
CA LEU A 213 15.08 -2.75 -5.27
C LEU A 213 14.76 -3.72 -4.13
N GLU A 214 15.20 -3.39 -2.92
CA GLU A 214 14.83 -4.13 -1.72
C GLU A 214 13.41 -3.72 -1.28
N PRO A 215 12.41 -4.65 -1.34
CA PRO A 215 11.04 -4.33 -1.00
C PRO A 215 10.81 -4.37 0.51
N HIS A 216 10.08 -3.40 1.04
CA HIS A 216 9.68 -3.33 2.45
C HIS A 216 8.19 -3.04 2.57
N LEU A 217 7.53 -3.65 3.57
CA LEU A 217 6.16 -3.32 3.94
C LEU A 217 6.14 -2.61 5.31
N CYS A 218 5.50 -1.46 5.35
CA CYS A 218 5.33 -0.67 6.57
C CYS A 218 3.84 -0.45 6.85
N LEU A 219 3.37 -0.84 8.04
CA LEU A 219 2.07 -0.45 8.54
C LEU A 219 2.23 0.81 9.41
N LEU A 220 1.52 1.88 9.09
CA LEU A 220 1.56 3.15 9.78
C LEU A 220 0.29 3.33 10.61
N VAL A 221 0.42 3.39 11.93
CA VAL A 221 -0.72 3.42 12.86
C VAL A 221 -0.53 4.45 13.98
N PRO A 222 -1.60 4.97 14.59
CA PRO A 222 -1.47 5.69 15.85
C PRO A 222 -0.91 4.78 16.93
N ARG A 223 0.04 5.26 17.72
CA ARG A 223 0.65 4.48 18.82
C ARG A 223 -0.40 3.88 19.76
N ARG A 224 -1.46 4.62 20.02
CA ARG A 224 -2.61 4.17 20.85
C ARG A 224 -3.34 2.95 20.28
N ARG A 225 -3.30 2.75 18.96
CA ARG A 225 -3.98 1.63 18.27
C ARG A 225 -3.14 0.36 18.23
N TRP A 226 -1.82 0.49 18.36
CA TRP A 226 -0.91 -0.65 18.25
C TRP A 226 -1.25 -1.84 19.14
N PRO A 227 -1.59 -1.67 20.44
CA PRO A 227 -1.94 -2.81 21.30
C PRO A 227 -3.10 -3.65 20.76
N ALA A 228 -4.10 -3.02 20.12
CA ALA A 228 -5.24 -3.72 19.53
C ALA A 228 -4.91 -4.40 18.19
N LEU A 229 -3.99 -3.83 17.40
CA LEU A 229 -3.60 -4.35 16.09
C LEU A 229 -2.49 -5.40 16.16
N ARG A 230 -1.78 -5.46 17.27
CA ARG A 230 -0.56 -6.25 17.42
C ARG A 230 -0.77 -7.73 17.10
N ALA A 231 -1.79 -8.34 17.66
CA ALA A 231 -2.06 -9.78 17.45
C ALA A 231 -2.37 -10.08 15.97
N LEU A 232 -3.13 -9.23 15.29
CA LEU A 232 -3.43 -9.38 13.86
C LEU A 232 -2.17 -9.22 13.01
N TRP A 233 -1.31 -8.27 13.34
CA TRP A 233 -0.06 -8.06 12.63
C TRP A 233 0.93 -9.21 12.85
N GLU A 234 1.08 -9.69 14.07
CA GLU A 234 1.97 -10.81 14.41
C GLU A 234 1.50 -12.10 13.72
N ASP A 235 0.18 -12.38 13.72
CA ASP A 235 -0.41 -13.50 12.96
C ASP A 235 -0.14 -13.38 11.44
N PHE A 236 -0.18 -12.17 10.88
CA PHE A 236 0.22 -11.95 9.49
C PHE A 236 1.72 -12.18 9.26
N ALA A 237 2.57 -11.62 10.13
CA ALA A 237 4.03 -11.69 9.98
C ALA A 237 4.55 -13.12 10.10
N GLU A 238 3.98 -13.94 10.99
CA GLU A 238 4.32 -15.36 11.16
C GLU A 238 4.02 -16.21 9.91
N ARG A 239 3.19 -15.71 9.00
CA ARG A 239 2.84 -16.39 7.74
C ARG A 239 3.77 -16.07 6.59
N VAL A 240 4.74 -15.19 6.77
CA VAL A 240 5.72 -14.86 5.72
C VAL A 240 6.78 -15.96 5.66
N HIS A 241 6.90 -16.61 4.50
CA HIS A 241 7.77 -17.78 4.32
C HIS A 241 9.27 -17.50 4.49
N ASP A 242 9.72 -16.34 4.02
CA ASP A 242 11.12 -16.01 3.90
C ASP A 242 11.57 -15.10 5.04
N ASP A 243 12.60 -15.49 5.77
CA ASP A 243 13.19 -14.70 6.85
C ASP A 243 13.64 -13.30 6.38
N ALA A 244 14.15 -13.18 5.16
CA ALA A 244 14.56 -11.89 4.63
C ALA A 244 13.33 -10.98 4.37
N GLN A 245 12.23 -11.53 3.87
CA GLN A 245 10.97 -10.80 3.73
C GLN A 245 10.40 -10.42 5.09
N TRP A 246 10.40 -11.35 6.05
CA TRP A 246 9.94 -11.11 7.42
C TRP A 246 10.67 -9.91 8.06
N ARG A 247 12.00 -9.84 7.91
CA ARG A 247 12.82 -8.71 8.42
C ARG A 247 12.50 -7.37 7.75
N ARG A 248 11.82 -7.39 6.61
CA ARG A 248 11.40 -6.20 5.85
C ARG A 248 10.00 -5.72 6.20
N LEU A 249 9.32 -6.41 7.14
CA LEU A 249 8.05 -5.97 7.70
C LEU A 249 8.29 -5.04 8.89
N ARG A 250 7.47 -4.01 9.04
CA ARG A 250 7.54 -3.12 10.20
C ARG A 250 6.25 -2.38 10.47
N VAL A 251 6.10 -1.96 11.71
CA VAL A 251 5.02 -1.06 12.14
C VAL A 251 5.62 0.21 12.70
N VAL A 252 5.16 1.36 12.23
CA VAL A 252 5.64 2.68 12.63
C VAL A 252 4.47 3.49 13.20
N ALA A 253 4.74 4.30 14.21
CA ALA A 253 3.71 5.18 14.76
C ALA A 253 3.64 6.51 13.99
N TRP A 254 2.43 7.02 13.74
CA TRP A 254 2.20 8.34 13.15
C TRP A 254 2.93 9.46 13.91
N GLU A 255 2.96 9.35 15.23
CA GLU A 255 3.57 10.34 16.11
C GLU A 255 5.08 10.47 15.87
N ASP A 256 5.73 9.39 15.45
CA ASP A 256 7.18 9.37 15.22
C ASP A 256 7.58 10.07 13.91
N LEU A 257 6.67 10.17 12.94
CA LEU A 257 6.89 10.92 11.70
C LEU A 257 7.13 12.41 11.94
N ARG A 258 6.63 12.96 13.04
CA ARG A 258 6.88 14.36 13.40
C ARG A 258 8.36 14.67 13.60
N SER A 259 9.15 13.67 13.94
CA SER A 259 10.59 13.81 14.07
C SER A 259 11.28 14.04 12.73
N LEU A 260 10.72 13.50 11.63
CA LEU A 260 11.22 13.72 10.26
C LEU A 260 11.08 15.18 9.85
N LYS A 261 9.91 15.79 10.13
CA LYS A 261 9.63 17.21 9.79
C LYS A 261 10.56 18.18 10.51
N ARG A 262 10.99 17.87 11.74
CA ARG A 262 11.88 18.75 12.51
C ARG A 262 13.34 18.74 12.03
N ARG A 263 13.76 17.69 11.35
CA ARG A 263 15.13 17.49 10.87
C ARG A 263 15.35 17.95 9.43
N HIS A 264 14.27 18.35 8.75
CA HIS A 264 14.28 18.90 7.41
C HIS A 264 13.41 20.18 7.41
N PRO A 265 13.97 21.32 7.93
CA PRO A 265 13.30 22.62 7.87
C PRO A 265 13.17 23.13 6.43
#